data_db788a4bb696414db5e142979fb5fe46
#
_entry.id   db788a4bb696414db5e142979fb5fe46
#
_cell.length_a   1.000
_cell.length_b   1.000
_cell.length_c   1.000
_cell.angle_alpha   90.00
_cell.angle_beta   90.00
_cell.angle_gamma   90.00
#
_symmetry.space_group_name_H-M   'P 1'
#
loop_
_entity.id
_entity.type
_entity.pdbx_description
1 polymer ?
#
loop_
_entity_poly.entity_id
_entity_poly.type
_entity_poly.pdbx_seq_one_letter_code
_entity_poly.pdbx_strand_id
1 'polypeptide(L)'
;PTTALDVTIQAQILGLMRRLANDHGVAVLMTTHDLGSAYEICDRITVMYAGQDVETAPVDEFFNAPTHPYTAKLLASRPEGGGGMTGIPGELPSFYAPPPGCRFQTRCDRATDACRTRPPAESAGPGHVVRCVHPLETEQGQRLKEARG
;
A
#
# COMPACT_ATOMS: atom_id res chain seq x y z
N PRO A 1 -3.43 18.31 4.13
CA PRO A 1 -3.11 19.52 4.89
C PRO A 1 -1.62 19.88 4.90
N THR A 2 -0.70 18.96 4.50
CA THR A 2 0.74 19.15 4.64
C THR A 2 1.47 19.49 3.33
N THR A 3 0.82 19.41 2.18
CA THR A 3 1.45 19.47 0.83
C THR A 3 2.07 20.82 0.46
N ALA A 4 1.76 21.89 1.19
CA ALA A 4 2.30 23.23 0.97
C ALA A 4 2.97 23.82 2.22
N LEU A 5 3.22 23.00 3.25
CA LEU A 5 3.84 23.45 4.51
C LEU A 5 5.35 23.20 4.50
N ASP A 6 6.07 24.07 5.18
CA ASP A 6 7.48 23.84 5.51
C ASP A 6 7.62 22.48 6.23
N VAL A 7 8.69 21.74 5.93
CA VAL A 7 8.98 20.41 6.50
C VAL A 7 8.94 20.43 8.03
N THR A 8 9.37 21.52 8.64
CA THR A 8 9.34 21.70 10.10
C THR A 8 7.90 21.76 10.65
N ILE A 9 7.02 22.50 9.98
CA ILE A 9 5.62 22.61 10.39
C ILE A 9 4.88 21.27 10.16
N GLN A 10 5.19 20.60 9.04
CA GLN A 10 4.65 19.27 8.77
C GLN A 10 5.00 18.29 9.89
N ALA A 11 6.27 18.21 10.30
CA ALA A 11 6.72 17.35 11.39
C ALA A 11 6.01 17.67 12.72
N GLN A 12 5.79 18.96 13.03
CA GLN A 12 5.08 19.37 14.24
C GLN A 12 3.60 18.93 14.23
N ILE A 13 2.92 19.04 13.08
CA ILE A 13 1.52 18.60 12.94
C ILE A 13 1.43 17.08 13.09
N LEU A 14 2.32 16.34 12.43
CA LEU A 14 2.37 14.88 12.53
C LEU A 14 2.63 14.44 13.99
N GLY A 15 3.56 15.10 14.69
CA GLY A 15 3.83 14.86 16.09
C GLY A 15 2.65 15.17 17.00
N LEU A 16 1.86 16.23 16.71
CA LEU A 16 0.63 16.54 17.43
C LEU A 16 -0.44 15.46 17.22
N MET A 17 -0.65 15.02 15.98
CA MET A 17 -1.60 13.94 15.64
C MET A 17 -1.27 12.66 16.40
N ARG A 18 0.02 12.28 16.45
CA ARG A 18 0.47 11.10 17.19
C ARG A 18 0.25 11.22 18.69
N ARG A 19 0.50 12.38 19.28
CA ARG A 19 0.18 12.62 20.69
C ARG A 19 -1.32 12.51 20.96
N LEU A 20 -2.16 13.13 20.14
CA LEU A 20 -3.62 13.03 20.27
C LEU A 20 -4.11 11.58 20.21
N ALA A 21 -3.57 10.78 19.28
CA ALA A 21 -3.90 9.37 19.19
C ALA A 21 -3.50 8.60 20.45
N ASN A 22 -2.28 8.81 20.96
CA ASN A 22 -1.75 8.07 22.09
C ASN A 22 -2.35 8.51 23.42
N ASP A 23 -2.47 9.83 23.64
CA ASP A 23 -2.85 10.39 24.96
C ASP A 23 -4.36 10.35 25.17
N HIS A 24 -5.14 10.44 24.11
CA HIS A 24 -6.60 10.52 24.17
C HIS A 24 -7.32 9.31 23.57
N GLY A 25 -6.59 8.31 23.06
CA GLY A 25 -7.17 7.12 22.42
C GLY A 25 -7.98 7.43 21.15
N VAL A 26 -7.64 8.52 20.46
CA VAL A 26 -8.33 8.95 19.23
C VAL A 26 -7.76 8.19 18.03
N ALA A 27 -8.64 7.61 17.20
CA ALA A 27 -8.24 7.05 15.92
C ALA A 27 -8.07 8.18 14.89
N VAL A 28 -6.93 8.19 14.19
CA VAL A 28 -6.62 9.16 13.15
C VAL A 28 -6.61 8.46 11.79
N LEU A 29 -7.46 8.92 10.87
CA LEU A 29 -7.42 8.50 9.47
C LEU A 29 -6.77 9.61 8.64
N MET A 30 -5.64 9.28 8.01
CA MET A 30 -4.89 10.19 7.16
C MET A 30 -4.85 9.67 5.72
N THR A 31 -5.06 10.57 4.76
CA THR A 31 -4.78 10.29 3.34
C THR A 31 -3.58 11.09 2.90
N THR A 32 -2.59 10.42 2.32
CA THR A 32 -1.35 11.05 1.85
C THR A 32 -0.79 10.29 0.65
N HIS A 33 0.03 10.97 -0.15
CA HIS A 33 0.89 10.36 -1.15
C HIS A 33 2.37 10.34 -0.68
N ASP A 34 2.65 10.88 0.50
CA ASP A 34 3.98 10.91 1.09
C ASP A 34 4.18 9.67 1.99
N LEU A 35 4.95 8.73 1.48
CA LEU A 35 5.27 7.48 2.16
C LEU A 35 6.16 7.69 3.40
N GLY A 36 6.99 8.75 3.42
CA GLY A 36 7.81 9.10 4.57
C GLY A 36 6.94 9.48 5.76
N SER A 37 6.02 10.42 5.56
CA SER A 37 5.05 10.80 6.61
C SER A 37 4.19 9.62 7.06
N ALA A 38 3.80 8.73 6.15
CA ALA A 38 3.02 7.54 6.50
C ALA A 38 3.83 6.59 7.38
N TYR A 39 5.13 6.41 7.09
CA TYR A 39 6.01 5.58 7.89
C TYR A 39 6.15 6.09 9.34
N GLU A 40 6.27 7.41 9.50
CA GLU A 40 6.51 8.03 10.80
C GLU A 40 5.31 7.96 11.75
N ILE A 41 4.08 8.04 11.20
CA ILE A 41 2.92 8.25 12.08
C ILE A 41 1.86 7.15 12.02
N CYS A 42 1.81 6.34 10.96
CA CYS A 42 0.77 5.33 10.82
C CYS A 42 1.15 4.03 11.51
N ASP A 43 0.17 3.40 12.16
CA ASP A 43 0.31 2.00 12.63
C ASP A 43 -0.03 1.02 11.52
N ARG A 44 -0.91 1.43 10.58
CA ARG A 44 -1.37 0.63 9.44
C ARG A 44 -1.50 1.49 8.21
N ILE A 45 -1.22 0.91 7.05
CA ILE A 45 -1.34 1.56 5.75
C ILE A 45 -2.29 0.76 4.86
N THR A 46 -3.22 1.47 4.22
CA THR A 46 -4.04 0.92 3.13
C THR A 46 -3.64 1.57 1.83
N VAL A 47 -3.17 0.77 0.89
CA VAL A 47 -2.84 1.23 -0.45
C VAL A 47 -4.07 1.20 -1.33
N MET A 48 -4.28 2.29 -2.04
CA MET A 48 -5.35 2.40 -3.03
C MET A 48 -4.76 2.59 -4.43
N TYR A 49 -5.34 1.91 -5.40
CA TYR A 49 -5.04 2.11 -6.81
C TYR A 49 -6.33 2.34 -7.60
N ALA A 50 -6.40 3.48 -8.27
CA ALA A 50 -7.55 3.86 -9.10
C ALA A 50 -8.92 3.66 -8.38
N GLY A 51 -9.01 4.00 -7.09
CA GLY A 51 -10.23 3.89 -6.29
C GLY A 51 -10.53 2.48 -5.73
N GLN A 52 -9.57 1.55 -5.79
CA GLN A 52 -9.67 0.25 -5.13
C GLN A 52 -8.58 0.11 -4.07
N ASP A 53 -8.97 -0.37 -2.89
CA ASP A 53 -8.05 -0.88 -1.90
C ASP A 53 -7.40 -2.17 -2.43
N VAL A 54 -6.09 -2.23 -2.46
CA VAL A 54 -5.33 -3.37 -3.00
C VAL A 54 -4.56 -4.12 -1.92
N GLU A 55 -4.10 -3.43 -0.91
CA GLU A 55 -3.36 -4.00 0.20
C GLU A 55 -3.53 -3.16 1.47
N THR A 56 -3.69 -3.82 2.61
CA THR A 56 -3.69 -3.20 3.94
C THR A 56 -2.75 -3.98 4.84
N ALA A 57 -1.78 -3.31 5.45
CA ALA A 57 -0.78 -3.95 6.29
C ALA A 57 -0.39 -3.08 7.50
N PRO A 58 0.15 -3.68 8.58
CA PRO A 58 0.95 -2.93 9.55
C PRO A 58 2.08 -2.20 8.85
N VAL A 59 2.49 -1.05 9.37
CA VAL A 59 3.48 -0.18 8.70
C VAL A 59 4.79 -0.91 8.38
N ASP A 60 5.30 -1.71 9.31
CA ASP A 60 6.54 -2.46 9.10
C ASP A 60 6.41 -3.50 7.98
N GLU A 61 5.31 -4.24 7.96
CA GLU A 61 5.01 -5.23 6.92
C GLU A 61 4.82 -4.57 5.55
N PHE A 62 4.15 -3.43 5.52
CA PHE A 62 3.96 -2.66 4.29
C PHE A 62 5.29 -2.31 3.62
N PHE A 63 6.27 -1.83 4.38
CA PHE A 63 7.57 -1.41 3.82
C PHE A 63 8.53 -2.56 3.55
N ASN A 64 8.51 -3.61 4.37
CA ASN A 64 9.48 -4.70 4.30
C ASN A 64 8.99 -5.93 3.53
N ALA A 65 7.68 -6.15 3.48
CA ALA A 65 7.08 -7.35 2.90
C ALA A 65 5.80 -7.06 2.11
N PRO A 66 5.83 -6.13 1.14
CA PRO A 66 4.66 -5.84 0.30
C PRO A 66 4.22 -7.08 -0.46
N THR A 67 2.93 -7.36 -0.48
CA THR A 67 2.37 -8.56 -1.14
C THR A 67 1.65 -8.25 -2.45
N HIS A 68 1.09 -7.04 -2.61
CA HIS A 68 0.49 -6.67 -3.88
C HIS A 68 1.56 -6.15 -4.87
N PRO A 69 1.58 -6.60 -6.15
CA PRO A 69 2.56 -6.14 -7.14
C PRO A 69 2.60 -4.62 -7.32
N TYR A 70 1.46 -3.93 -7.19
CA TYR A 70 1.43 -2.46 -7.22
C TYR A 70 2.19 -1.85 -6.04
N THR A 71 1.96 -2.34 -4.83
CA THR A 71 2.63 -1.86 -3.60
C THR A 71 4.14 -2.00 -3.72
N ALA A 72 4.61 -3.16 -4.19
CA ALA A 72 6.04 -3.39 -4.40
C ALA A 72 6.64 -2.42 -5.42
N LYS A 73 5.95 -2.20 -6.56
CA LYS A 73 6.40 -1.22 -7.57
C LYS A 73 6.36 0.21 -7.06
N LEU A 74 5.35 0.57 -6.25
CA LEU A 74 5.25 1.89 -5.62
C LEU A 74 6.44 2.14 -4.69
N LEU A 75 6.78 1.19 -3.84
CA LEU A 75 7.92 1.28 -2.95
C LEU A 75 9.26 1.32 -3.70
N ALA A 76 9.41 0.53 -4.76
CA ALA A 76 10.61 0.54 -5.60
C ALA A 76 10.79 1.84 -6.40
N SER A 77 9.72 2.60 -6.64
CA SER A 77 9.78 3.89 -7.35
C SER A 77 10.24 5.06 -6.47
N ARG A 78 10.54 4.81 -5.18
CA ARG A 78 11.05 5.85 -4.27
C ARG A 78 12.48 6.24 -4.63
N PRO A 79 12.85 7.52 -4.51
CA PRO A 79 14.22 7.99 -4.77
C PRO A 79 15.29 7.29 -3.92
N GLU A 80 14.92 6.89 -2.70
CA GLU A 80 15.79 6.25 -1.71
C GLU A 80 15.99 4.74 -1.97
N GLY A 81 15.22 4.13 -2.87
CA GLY A 81 15.24 2.69 -3.16
C GLY A 81 16.39 2.21 -4.07
N GLY A 82 17.36 3.09 -4.42
CA GLY A 82 18.55 2.72 -5.21
C GLY A 82 18.26 2.44 -6.70
N GLY A 83 17.03 2.36 -7.13
CA GLY A 83 16.63 2.34 -8.53
C GLY A 83 16.26 3.78 -8.93
N GLY A 84 16.89 4.33 -9.97
CA GLY A 84 16.57 5.67 -10.46
C GLY A 84 15.05 5.90 -10.53
N MET A 85 14.59 7.16 -10.57
CA MET A 85 13.17 7.57 -10.61
C MET A 85 12.46 7.04 -11.88
N THR A 86 12.36 5.73 -11.98
CA THR A 86 11.58 5.06 -13.03
C THR A 86 10.17 4.88 -12.50
N GLY A 87 9.26 5.71 -12.97
CA GLY A 87 7.84 5.57 -12.67
C GLY A 87 7.33 4.17 -13.06
N ILE A 88 6.22 3.74 -12.48
CA ILE A 88 5.58 2.47 -12.85
C ILE A 88 5.14 2.56 -14.32
N PRO A 89 5.64 1.71 -15.21
CA PRO A 89 5.34 1.78 -16.65
C PRO A 89 3.86 1.51 -16.95
N GLY A 90 3.41 1.95 -18.13
CA GLY A 90 2.05 1.82 -18.61
C GLY A 90 1.13 2.99 -18.22
N GLU A 91 -0.03 3.08 -18.87
CA GLU A 91 -0.99 4.15 -18.68
C GLU A 91 -1.90 3.90 -17.47
N LEU A 92 -2.33 4.99 -16.83
CA LEU A 92 -3.34 4.92 -15.78
C LEU A 92 -4.69 4.49 -16.39
N PRO A 93 -5.45 3.65 -15.69
CA PRO A 93 -6.77 3.26 -16.17
C PRO A 93 -7.71 4.48 -16.22
N SER A 94 -8.62 4.46 -17.19
CA SER A 94 -9.66 5.48 -17.28
C SER A 94 -10.52 5.49 -16.02
N PHE A 95 -10.81 6.66 -15.49
CA PHE A 95 -11.75 6.82 -14.36
C PHE A 95 -13.20 6.56 -14.78
N TYR A 96 -13.54 6.83 -16.05
CA TYR A 96 -14.88 6.66 -16.59
C TYR A 96 -15.20 5.22 -17.00
N ALA A 97 -14.20 4.47 -17.42
CA ALA A 97 -14.30 3.08 -17.84
C ALA A 97 -13.12 2.27 -17.30
N PRO A 98 -13.06 2.07 -15.98
CA PRO A 98 -11.98 1.29 -15.40
C PRO A 98 -12.08 -0.18 -15.83
N PRO A 99 -10.94 -0.88 -15.99
CA PRO A 99 -10.96 -2.30 -16.32
C PRO A 99 -11.71 -3.09 -15.24
N PRO A 100 -12.44 -4.14 -15.62
CA PRO A 100 -13.10 -5.02 -14.66
C PRO A 100 -12.05 -5.71 -13.77
N GLY A 101 -12.44 -6.07 -12.55
CA GLY A 101 -11.57 -6.79 -11.64
C GLY A 101 -10.49 -5.94 -11.00
N CYS A 102 -9.26 -6.42 -11.01
CA CYS A 102 -8.11 -5.68 -10.51
C CYS A 102 -7.76 -4.52 -11.46
N ARG A 103 -7.87 -3.29 -11.00
CA ARG A 103 -7.61 -2.10 -11.83
C ARG A 103 -6.13 -1.92 -12.19
N PHE A 104 -5.22 -2.58 -11.48
CA PHE A 104 -3.80 -2.57 -11.79
C PHE A 104 -3.41 -3.59 -12.88
N GLN A 105 -4.32 -4.48 -13.33
CA GLN A 105 -4.02 -5.56 -14.27
C GLN A 105 -3.33 -5.11 -15.57
N THR A 106 -3.65 -3.93 -16.09
CA THR A 106 -3.08 -3.39 -17.35
C THR A 106 -1.61 -2.98 -17.21
N ARG A 107 -1.10 -2.83 -15.99
CA ARG A 107 0.27 -2.42 -15.66
C ARG A 107 1.01 -3.47 -14.83
N CYS A 108 0.37 -4.62 -14.61
CA CYS A 108 0.90 -5.69 -13.80
C CYS A 108 1.59 -6.73 -14.69
N ASP A 109 2.85 -6.99 -14.41
CA ASP A 109 3.65 -8.02 -15.08
C ASP A 109 3.24 -9.46 -14.71
N ARG A 110 2.41 -9.61 -13.66
CA ARG A 110 1.86 -10.90 -13.22
C ARG A 110 0.38 -11.07 -13.59
N ALA A 111 -0.17 -10.19 -14.45
CA ALA A 111 -1.57 -10.25 -14.80
C ALA A 111 -1.92 -11.52 -15.59
N THR A 112 -3.07 -12.11 -15.24
CA THR A 112 -3.69 -13.23 -15.97
C THR A 112 -5.18 -12.93 -16.16
N ASP A 113 -5.89 -13.79 -16.90
CA ASP A 113 -7.34 -13.64 -17.08
C ASP A 113 -8.13 -13.68 -15.76
N ALA A 114 -7.61 -14.34 -14.72
CA ALA A 114 -8.21 -14.34 -13.38
C ALA A 114 -8.28 -12.93 -12.77
N CYS A 115 -7.38 -12.02 -13.15
CA CYS A 115 -7.39 -10.63 -12.68
C CYS A 115 -8.58 -9.80 -13.21
N ARG A 116 -9.34 -10.30 -14.18
CA ARG A 116 -10.57 -9.66 -14.69
C ARG A 116 -11.74 -9.74 -13.72
N THR A 117 -11.64 -10.58 -12.69
CA THR A 117 -12.57 -10.60 -11.56
C THR A 117 -11.89 -9.94 -10.36
N ARG A 118 -12.63 -9.13 -9.59
CA ARG A 118 -12.05 -8.48 -8.40
C ARG A 118 -11.66 -9.55 -7.38
N PRO A 119 -10.38 -9.65 -7.01
CA PRO A 119 -9.95 -10.61 -6.01
C PRO A 119 -10.62 -10.35 -4.66
N PRO A 120 -11.01 -11.41 -3.92
CA PRO A 120 -11.41 -11.26 -2.54
C PRO A 120 -10.25 -10.72 -1.70
N ALA A 121 -10.55 -10.23 -0.50
CA ALA A 121 -9.53 -9.88 0.47
C ALA A 121 -9.01 -11.17 1.12
N GLU A 122 -7.72 -11.44 0.98
CA GLU A 122 -7.07 -12.61 1.55
C GLU A 122 -6.04 -12.19 2.60
N SER A 123 -5.87 -13.01 3.62
CA SER A 123 -4.87 -12.76 4.66
C SER A 123 -3.49 -13.14 4.15
N ALA A 124 -2.57 -12.19 4.23
CA ALA A 124 -1.14 -12.41 3.96
C ALA A 124 -0.31 -12.51 5.25
N GLY A 125 -0.95 -12.24 6.40
CA GLY A 125 -0.33 -12.27 7.72
C GLY A 125 -1.25 -11.67 8.80
N PRO A 126 -0.82 -11.62 10.05
CA PRO A 126 -1.56 -10.96 11.12
C PRO A 126 -1.79 -9.47 10.78
N GLY A 127 -3.05 -9.09 10.61
CA GLY A 127 -3.41 -7.72 10.21
C GLY A 127 -2.97 -7.31 8.80
N HIS A 128 -2.43 -8.20 7.99
CA HIS A 128 -2.03 -7.98 6.60
C HIS A 128 -3.04 -8.62 5.66
N VAL A 129 -3.65 -7.82 4.80
CA VAL A 129 -4.71 -8.23 3.87
C VAL A 129 -4.34 -7.76 2.47
N VAL A 130 -4.49 -8.62 1.48
CA VAL A 130 -4.22 -8.31 0.07
C VAL A 130 -5.39 -8.72 -0.83
N ARG A 131 -5.62 -7.95 -1.89
CA ARG A 131 -6.58 -8.26 -2.96
C ARG A 131 -5.83 -8.55 -4.25
N CYS A 132 -5.24 -9.73 -4.34
CA CYS A 132 -4.47 -10.16 -5.49
C CYS A 132 -4.62 -11.66 -5.71
N VAL A 133 -4.83 -12.10 -6.95
CA VAL A 133 -4.85 -13.53 -7.30
C VAL A 133 -3.42 -14.12 -7.44
N HIS A 134 -2.43 -13.24 -7.57
CA HIS A 134 -1.01 -13.61 -7.69
C HIS A 134 -0.16 -12.76 -6.73
N PRO A 135 -0.42 -12.84 -5.41
CA PRO A 135 0.36 -12.06 -4.45
C PRO A 135 1.84 -12.43 -4.54
N LEU A 136 2.69 -11.49 -4.16
CA LEU A 136 4.11 -11.75 -3.99
C LEU A 136 4.28 -12.64 -2.77
N GLU A 137 5.17 -13.61 -2.89
CA GLU A 137 5.50 -14.49 -1.79
C GLU A 137 6.40 -13.74 -0.80
N THR A 138 5.96 -13.69 0.45
CA THR A 138 6.77 -13.23 1.57
C THR A 138 7.10 -14.43 2.44
N GLU A 139 8.23 -14.40 3.16
CA GLU A 139 8.59 -15.48 4.10
C GLU A 139 7.44 -15.77 5.07
N GLN A 140 6.73 -14.75 5.52
CA GLN A 140 5.62 -14.85 6.43
C GLN A 140 4.38 -15.47 5.77
N GLY A 141 4.11 -15.13 4.51
CA GLY A 141 3.05 -15.76 3.71
C GLY A 141 3.34 -17.23 3.42
N GLN A 142 4.60 -17.60 3.22
CA GLN A 142 5.02 -19.01 3.06
C GLN A 142 4.77 -19.80 4.34
N ARG A 143 5.20 -19.31 5.51
CA ARG A 143 4.96 -19.96 6.81
C ARG A 143 3.48 -20.17 7.12
N LEU A 144 2.61 -19.22 6.73
CA LEU A 144 1.16 -19.35 6.92
C LEU A 144 0.52 -20.39 5.98
N LYS A 145 1.03 -20.54 4.75
CA LYS A 145 0.59 -21.60 3.83
C LYS A 145 0.98 -22.99 4.35
N GLU A 146 2.21 -23.13 4.85
CA GLU A 146 2.73 -24.37 5.43
C GLU A 146 1.97 -24.79 6.70
N ALA A 147 1.53 -23.84 7.53
CA ALA A 147 0.76 -24.13 8.75
C ALA A 147 -0.71 -24.53 8.50
N ARG A 148 -1.22 -24.36 7.26
CA ARG A 148 -2.60 -24.69 6.87
C ARG A 148 -2.72 -25.97 6.04
N GLY A 149 -1.61 -26.57 5.61
CA GLY A 149 -1.54 -27.84 4.89
C GLY A 149 -1.27 -28.99 5.84
#